data_7bd53c0cc125d955bc98ebf949584a3b
#
_entry.id   7bd53c0cc125d955bc98ebf949584a3b
#
_cell.length_a   1.000
_cell.length_b   1.000
_cell.length_c   1.000
_cell.angle_alpha   90.00
_cell.angle_beta   90.00
_cell.angle_gamma   90.00
#
_symmetry.space_group_name_H-M   'P 1'
#
loop_
_entity.id
_entity.type
_entity.pdbx_description
1 polymer ?
#
loop_
_entity_poly.entity_id
_entity_poly.type
_entity_poly.pdbx_seq_one_letter_code
_entity_poly.pdbx_strand_id
1 'polypeptide(L)'
;MKRFDMAFSMGFSCGGTMALRRAGMQFVSYPLDWIGSPGIVASAKMIAADFAGWFEKDDLQLVAVRGGSFQNNVYQNRKTRFGFPHDFPRFFRFEEKYPETAEKYARRIRRFMSDLAAAKTALVVYIERPINPRASDADLAEARRILEAKFPAVKFELVYFFPDEGRKGFAETAVADGITAVACDYVQYDHGEKSHAIVADVPAAYFRGRFEVPDRRSEEEKAAYAAGKKADRRKKFGGKLNEIKYRIYRRLEKELQEKGLVPRDFPLWFD
;
A
#
# COMPACT_ATOMS: atom_id res chain seq x y z
N MET A 1 1.48 25.70 -10.73
CA MET A 1 1.63 24.45 -9.98
C MET A 1 0.94 24.63 -8.64
N LYS A 2 -0.01 23.78 -8.28
CA LYS A 2 -0.74 23.86 -7.00
C LYS A 2 0.09 23.19 -5.90
N ARG A 3 0.23 23.86 -4.76
CA ARG A 3 1.06 23.41 -3.65
C ARG A 3 0.20 22.84 -2.51
N PHE A 4 0.62 21.70 -1.97
CA PHE A 4 0.04 21.07 -0.80
C PHE A 4 1.06 20.91 0.31
N ASP A 5 0.59 20.88 1.55
CA ASP A 5 1.43 20.63 2.71
C ASP A 5 1.84 19.17 2.80
N MET A 6 0.96 18.25 2.37
CA MET A 6 1.24 16.83 2.28
C MET A 6 0.44 16.17 1.14
N ALA A 7 0.90 15.00 0.71
CA ALA A 7 0.14 14.10 -0.15
C ALA A 7 0.20 12.68 0.40
N PHE A 8 -0.90 11.93 0.30
CA PHE A 8 -0.96 10.55 0.74
C PHE A 8 -1.91 9.71 -0.12
N SER A 9 -1.65 8.41 -0.14
CA SER A 9 -2.53 7.44 -0.77
C SER A 9 -3.51 6.88 0.26
N MET A 10 -4.78 6.74 -0.13
CA MET A 10 -5.79 6.07 0.68
C MET A 10 -5.83 4.55 0.46
N GLY A 11 -4.80 4.01 -0.18
CA GLY A 11 -4.67 2.57 -0.38
C GLY A 11 -5.36 2.12 -1.66
N PHE A 12 -6.01 1.05 -1.62
CA PHE A 12 -6.35 -0.06 -2.44
C PHE A 12 -5.14 -0.93 -2.84
N SER A 13 -4.00 -0.31 -3.15
CA SER A 13 -2.72 -0.99 -3.45
C SER A 13 -1.55 -0.02 -3.28
N CYS A 14 -0.34 -0.51 -3.49
CA CYS A 14 0.87 0.31 -3.50
C CYS A 14 0.96 1.32 -4.66
N GLY A 15 0.04 1.26 -5.63
CA GLY A 15 0.08 2.09 -6.84
C GLY A 15 0.06 3.59 -6.55
N GLY A 16 -0.83 4.04 -5.65
CA GLY A 16 -0.95 5.45 -5.28
C GLY A 16 0.32 5.99 -4.63
N THR A 17 0.87 5.27 -3.66
CA THR A 17 2.13 5.63 -3.02
C THR A 17 3.31 5.62 -4.00
N MET A 18 3.38 4.63 -4.87
CA MET A 18 4.42 4.57 -5.90
C MET A 18 4.33 5.76 -6.85
N ALA A 19 3.14 6.14 -7.27
CA ALA A 19 2.92 7.30 -8.14
C ALA A 19 3.35 8.60 -7.45
N LEU A 20 2.91 8.83 -6.21
CA LEU A 20 3.32 10.00 -5.42
C LEU A 20 4.83 10.09 -5.22
N ARG A 21 5.49 8.96 -4.92
CA ARG A 21 6.96 8.92 -4.76
C ARG A 21 7.71 9.18 -6.06
N ARG A 22 7.22 8.64 -7.18
CA ARG A 22 7.79 8.89 -8.51
C ARG A 22 7.59 10.33 -8.99
N ALA A 23 6.53 10.97 -8.51
CA ALA A 23 6.29 12.39 -8.74
C ALA A 23 7.06 13.32 -7.78
N GLY A 24 7.79 12.76 -6.79
CA GLY A 24 8.52 13.56 -5.80
C GLY A 24 7.62 14.24 -4.77
N MET A 25 6.45 13.67 -4.47
CA MET A 25 5.43 14.27 -3.61
C MET A 25 5.22 13.51 -2.29
N GLN A 26 5.85 12.35 -2.10
CA GLN A 26 5.79 11.59 -0.85
C GLN A 26 7.17 11.06 -0.48
N PHE A 27 7.64 11.45 0.68
CA PHE A 27 9.02 11.22 1.14
C PHE A 27 9.14 10.19 2.26
N VAL A 28 8.02 9.90 2.94
CA VAL A 28 7.92 8.94 4.05
C VAL A 28 6.82 7.92 3.79
N SER A 29 6.81 6.81 4.54
CA SER A 29 5.70 5.84 4.45
C SER A 29 4.64 6.15 5.50
N TYR A 30 3.38 6.11 5.04
CA TYR A 30 2.17 6.22 5.83
C TYR A 30 1.48 4.84 5.99
N PRO A 31 0.47 4.72 6.86
CA PRO A 31 -0.14 3.41 7.15
C PRO A 31 -0.71 2.72 5.91
N LEU A 32 -1.44 3.45 5.07
CA LEU A 32 -2.19 2.90 3.93
C LEU A 32 -1.35 2.67 2.66
N ASP A 33 -0.06 2.97 2.68
CA ASP A 33 0.79 2.98 1.47
C ASP A 33 0.99 1.60 0.82
N TRP A 34 1.05 0.54 1.62
CA TRP A 34 1.49 -0.78 1.17
C TRP A 34 0.49 -1.88 1.51
N ILE A 35 -0.78 -1.53 1.61
CA ILE A 35 -1.86 -2.41 2.05
C ILE A 35 -2.93 -2.59 0.97
N GLY A 36 -3.77 -3.60 1.12
CA GLY A 36 -5.03 -3.71 0.41
C GLY A 36 -6.16 -3.07 1.22
N SER A 37 -6.86 -2.12 0.64
CA SER A 37 -8.03 -1.50 1.25
C SER A 37 -9.31 -2.11 0.68
N PRO A 38 -10.40 -2.22 1.45
CA PRO A 38 -11.69 -2.65 0.92
C PRO A 38 -12.42 -1.58 0.10
N GLY A 39 -11.93 -0.34 0.09
CA GLY A 39 -12.48 0.76 -0.68
C GLY A 39 -12.16 2.13 -0.08
N ILE A 40 -12.44 3.19 -0.86
CA ILE A 40 -12.07 4.56 -0.47
C ILE A 40 -12.79 5.03 0.79
N VAL A 41 -14.09 4.73 0.92
CA VAL A 41 -14.88 5.09 2.11
C VAL A 41 -14.38 4.35 3.35
N ALA A 42 -14.04 3.06 3.22
CA ALA A 42 -13.47 2.28 4.33
C ALA A 42 -12.12 2.86 4.79
N SER A 43 -11.29 3.30 3.85
CA SER A 43 -10.01 3.97 4.17
C SER A 43 -10.24 5.29 4.90
N ALA A 44 -11.19 6.11 4.46
CA ALA A 44 -11.54 7.37 5.14
C ALA A 44 -12.07 7.12 6.56
N LYS A 45 -12.96 6.12 6.75
CA LYS A 45 -13.47 5.73 8.07
C LYS A 45 -12.36 5.22 8.98
N MET A 46 -11.39 4.47 8.45
CA MET A 46 -10.25 3.98 9.22
C MET A 46 -9.36 5.13 9.70
N ILE A 47 -9.10 6.13 8.86
CA ILE A 47 -8.38 7.35 9.25
C ILE A 47 -9.16 8.10 10.33
N ALA A 48 -10.46 8.28 10.15
CA ALA A 48 -11.32 8.99 11.11
C ALA A 48 -11.39 8.30 12.47
N ALA A 49 -11.26 6.97 12.50
CA ALA A 49 -11.19 6.14 13.71
C ALA A 49 -9.77 6.04 14.31
N ASP A 50 -8.82 6.88 13.89
CA ASP A 50 -7.41 6.85 14.35
C ASP A 50 -6.76 5.46 14.20
N PHE A 51 -7.18 4.68 13.20
CA PHE A 51 -6.77 3.30 12.94
C PHE A 51 -7.10 2.30 14.06
N ALA A 52 -8.11 2.58 14.88
CA ALA A 52 -8.57 1.66 15.93
C ALA A 52 -8.98 0.30 15.32
N GLY A 53 -8.48 -0.79 15.93
CA GLY A 53 -8.79 -2.16 15.50
C GLY A 53 -8.19 -2.57 14.13
N TRP A 54 -7.33 -1.73 13.53
CA TRP A 54 -6.84 -1.97 12.17
C TRP A 54 -5.84 -3.11 12.07
N PHE A 55 -4.95 -3.26 13.06
CA PHE A 55 -3.85 -4.23 13.05
C PHE A 55 -3.78 -5.05 14.34
N GLU A 56 -4.95 -5.51 14.81
CA GLU A 56 -5.03 -6.36 15.99
C GLU A 56 -4.64 -7.80 15.65
N LYS A 57 -3.76 -8.39 16.49
CA LYS A 57 -3.18 -9.72 16.27
C LYS A 57 -4.24 -10.79 16.03
N ASP A 58 -5.25 -10.81 16.90
CA ASP A 58 -6.30 -11.83 16.90
C ASP A 58 -7.30 -11.68 15.75
N ASP A 59 -7.30 -10.54 15.07
CA ASP A 59 -8.14 -10.26 13.91
C ASP A 59 -7.44 -10.52 12.58
N LEU A 60 -6.12 -10.79 12.58
CA LEU A 60 -5.36 -11.10 11.38
C LEU A 60 -5.47 -12.58 11.03
N GLN A 61 -5.94 -12.86 9.83
CA GLN A 61 -6.03 -14.22 9.27
C GLN A 61 -5.21 -14.33 7.98
N LEU A 62 -4.56 -15.47 7.80
CA LEU A 62 -3.88 -15.80 6.54
C LEU A 62 -4.93 -16.03 5.44
N VAL A 63 -4.87 -15.25 4.36
CA VAL A 63 -5.82 -15.35 3.24
C VAL A 63 -5.17 -15.79 1.93
N ALA A 64 -3.87 -15.61 1.78
CA ALA A 64 -3.15 -16.06 0.61
C ALA A 64 -1.65 -16.20 0.89
N VAL A 65 -1.00 -17.05 0.12
CA VAL A 65 0.44 -17.24 0.11
C VAL A 65 0.96 -16.86 -1.27
N ARG A 66 1.77 -15.81 -1.35
CA ARG A 66 2.35 -15.35 -2.60
C ARG A 66 3.68 -16.03 -2.87
N GLY A 67 3.82 -16.58 -4.07
CA GLY A 67 5.06 -17.14 -4.60
C GLY A 67 5.84 -16.16 -5.48
N GLY A 68 6.84 -16.67 -6.18
CA GLY A 68 7.66 -15.87 -7.10
C GLY A 68 8.57 -14.87 -6.40
N SER A 69 8.64 -13.65 -6.92
CA SER A 69 9.50 -12.58 -6.37
C SER A 69 8.99 -11.98 -5.05
N PHE A 70 7.73 -12.23 -4.68
CA PHE A 70 7.11 -11.60 -3.50
C PHE A 70 7.04 -12.49 -2.26
N GLN A 71 7.38 -13.73 -2.29
CA GLN A 71 7.54 -14.67 -1.16
C GLN A 71 6.91 -14.23 0.19
N ASN A 72 5.64 -13.81 0.18
CA ASN A 72 4.96 -13.29 1.37
C ASN A 72 3.65 -14.04 1.65
N ASN A 73 3.39 -14.23 2.92
CA ASN A 73 2.06 -14.55 3.43
C ASN A 73 1.21 -13.27 3.43
N VAL A 74 0.01 -13.35 2.90
CA VAL A 74 -0.94 -12.23 2.89
C VAL A 74 -1.91 -12.40 4.04
N TYR A 75 -1.82 -11.52 5.02
CA TYR A 75 -2.77 -11.46 6.11
C TYR A 75 -3.85 -10.43 5.83
N GLN A 76 -5.06 -10.67 6.29
CA GLN A 76 -6.18 -9.75 6.21
C GLN A 76 -6.84 -9.64 7.58
N ASN A 77 -7.15 -8.42 7.99
CA ASN A 77 -7.99 -8.22 9.17
C ASN A 77 -9.44 -8.66 8.85
N ARG A 78 -9.95 -9.65 9.59
CA ARG A 78 -11.26 -10.25 9.35
C ARG A 78 -12.43 -9.29 9.58
N LYS A 79 -12.27 -8.28 10.46
CA LYS A 79 -13.30 -7.29 10.80
C LYS A 79 -13.31 -6.13 9.81
N THR A 80 -12.14 -5.57 9.54
CA THR A 80 -12.00 -4.35 8.74
C THR A 80 -11.71 -4.62 7.27
N ARG A 81 -11.35 -5.86 6.92
CA ARG A 81 -11.02 -6.34 5.55
C ARG A 81 -9.77 -5.70 4.94
N PHE A 82 -8.99 -4.95 5.69
CA PHE A 82 -7.69 -4.48 5.22
C PHE A 82 -6.70 -5.62 5.11
N GLY A 83 -5.95 -5.65 3.99
CA GLY A 83 -4.98 -6.70 3.68
C GLY A 83 -3.54 -6.21 3.77
N PHE A 84 -2.66 -7.09 4.23
CA PHE A 84 -1.23 -6.83 4.49
C PHE A 84 -0.36 -7.74 3.62
N PRO A 85 -0.14 -7.41 2.33
CA PRO A 85 0.50 -8.31 1.37
C PRO A 85 2.03 -8.27 1.40
N HIS A 86 2.65 -7.36 2.18
CA HIS A 86 4.09 -7.10 2.11
C HIS A 86 4.84 -7.29 3.43
N ASP A 87 4.14 -7.64 4.50
CA ASP A 87 4.67 -7.50 5.87
C ASP A 87 5.13 -8.82 6.49
N PHE A 88 4.67 -9.94 5.96
CA PHE A 88 4.92 -11.26 6.53
C PHE A 88 5.65 -12.16 5.52
N PRO A 89 6.99 -12.11 5.48
CA PRO A 89 7.75 -13.00 4.60
C PRO A 89 7.51 -14.47 4.98
N ARG A 90 7.33 -15.34 3.99
CA ARG A 90 7.01 -16.77 4.16
C ARG A 90 7.99 -17.57 5.00
N PHE A 91 9.20 -17.04 5.20
CA PHE A 91 10.28 -17.70 5.92
C PHE A 91 10.29 -17.41 7.43
N PHE A 92 9.34 -16.63 7.90
CA PHE A 92 9.21 -16.28 9.31
C PHE A 92 7.83 -16.65 9.82
N ARG A 93 7.76 -17.09 11.06
CA ARG A 93 6.49 -17.32 11.73
C ARG A 93 5.78 -15.99 11.96
N PHE A 94 4.47 -16.04 11.94
CA PHE A 94 3.63 -14.86 12.17
C PHE A 94 3.95 -14.21 13.52
N GLU A 95 4.05 -15.03 14.58
CA GLU A 95 4.33 -14.60 15.94
C GLU A 95 5.66 -13.85 16.07
N GLU A 96 6.65 -14.25 15.30
CA GLU A 96 7.97 -13.61 15.29
C GLU A 96 7.95 -12.26 14.58
N LYS A 97 7.14 -12.14 13.52
CA LYS A 97 7.08 -10.93 12.69
C LYS A 97 6.03 -9.93 13.12
N TYR A 98 5.00 -10.38 13.81
CA TYR A 98 3.91 -9.50 14.24
C TYR A 98 4.39 -8.33 15.10
N PRO A 99 5.20 -8.50 16.17
CA PRO A 99 5.60 -7.37 17.03
C PRO A 99 6.35 -6.27 16.27
N GLU A 100 7.32 -6.64 15.43
CA GLU A 100 8.07 -5.69 14.58
C GLU A 100 7.14 -4.95 13.61
N THR A 101 6.19 -5.67 13.04
CA THR A 101 5.24 -5.11 12.08
C THR A 101 4.24 -4.19 12.76
N ALA A 102 3.73 -4.56 13.93
CA ALA A 102 2.83 -3.74 14.74
C ALA A 102 3.50 -2.42 15.13
N GLU A 103 4.75 -2.47 15.62
CA GLU A 103 5.52 -1.27 15.94
C GLU A 103 5.74 -0.38 14.71
N LYS A 104 6.06 -0.98 13.55
CA LYS A 104 6.19 -0.25 12.29
C LYS A 104 4.91 0.52 11.95
N TYR A 105 3.74 -0.12 12.06
CA TYR A 105 2.46 0.54 11.79
C TYR A 105 2.11 1.58 12.84
N ALA A 106 2.38 1.33 14.12
CA ALA A 106 2.18 2.33 15.17
C ALA A 106 3.01 3.61 14.91
N ARG A 107 4.26 3.48 14.48
CA ARG A 107 5.09 4.63 14.08
C ARG A 107 4.53 5.37 12.87
N ARG A 108 4.05 4.62 11.84
CA ARG A 108 3.46 5.22 10.63
C ARG A 108 2.17 5.95 10.93
N ILE A 109 1.32 5.39 11.80
CA ILE A 109 0.06 5.99 12.22
C ILE A 109 0.35 7.30 12.98
N ARG A 110 1.21 7.26 14.01
CA ARG A 110 1.57 8.48 14.75
C ARG A 110 2.07 9.58 13.84
N ARG A 111 3.00 9.26 12.92
CA ARG A 111 3.50 10.23 11.94
C ARG A 111 2.39 10.78 11.06
N PHE A 112 1.58 9.92 10.47
CA PHE A 112 0.51 10.30 9.56
C PHE A 112 -0.50 11.23 10.25
N MET A 113 -0.94 10.88 11.46
CA MET A 113 -1.89 11.67 12.21
C MET A 113 -1.29 13.03 12.61
N SER A 114 -0.01 13.06 13.00
CA SER A 114 0.71 14.31 13.31
C SER A 114 0.86 15.20 12.08
N ASP A 115 1.31 14.63 10.95
CA ASP A 115 1.53 15.40 9.70
C ASP A 115 0.20 15.96 9.18
N LEU A 116 -0.87 15.16 9.25
CA LEU A 116 -2.20 15.57 8.80
C LEU A 116 -2.81 16.65 9.71
N ALA A 117 -2.64 16.53 11.03
CA ALA A 117 -3.10 17.55 11.96
C ALA A 117 -2.35 18.90 11.82
N ALA A 118 -1.11 18.87 11.36
CA ALA A 118 -0.28 20.06 11.10
C ALA A 118 -0.50 20.67 9.70
N ALA A 119 -1.14 19.94 8.78
CA ALA A 119 -1.36 20.40 7.42
C ALA A 119 -2.53 21.39 7.35
N LYS A 120 -2.46 22.35 6.42
CA LYS A 120 -3.59 23.19 6.00
C LYS A 120 -4.22 22.68 4.71
N THR A 121 -3.41 22.01 3.88
CA THR A 121 -3.83 21.46 2.59
C THR A 121 -3.27 20.07 2.40
N ALA A 122 -4.10 19.12 1.97
CA ALA A 122 -3.69 17.75 1.72
C ALA A 122 -4.22 17.24 0.37
N LEU A 123 -3.33 16.65 -0.42
CA LEU A 123 -3.69 15.92 -1.63
C LEU A 123 -3.91 14.45 -1.28
N VAL A 124 -5.11 13.99 -1.51
CA VAL A 124 -5.52 12.59 -1.34
C VAL A 124 -5.51 11.89 -2.67
N VAL A 125 -4.84 10.76 -2.77
CA VAL A 125 -4.76 9.98 -4.00
C VAL A 125 -5.35 8.59 -3.78
N TYR A 126 -6.26 8.21 -4.66
CA TYR A 126 -6.78 6.86 -4.74
C TYR A 126 -6.69 6.34 -6.17
N ILE A 127 -6.04 5.19 -6.36
CA ILE A 127 -5.91 4.55 -7.67
C ILE A 127 -6.67 3.23 -7.61
N GLU A 128 -7.73 3.13 -8.43
CA GLU A 128 -8.55 1.92 -8.52
C GLU A 128 -7.77 0.76 -9.15
N ARG A 129 -8.04 -0.46 -8.71
CA ARG A 129 -7.48 -1.63 -9.40
C ARG A 129 -8.28 -1.95 -10.64
N PRO A 130 -7.61 -2.43 -11.71
CA PRO A 130 -8.28 -2.76 -12.97
C PRO A 130 -9.41 -3.81 -12.86
N ILE A 131 -9.38 -4.61 -11.78
CA ILE A 131 -10.37 -5.69 -11.55
C ILE A 131 -11.55 -5.27 -10.69
N ASN A 132 -11.50 -4.07 -10.11
CA ASN A 132 -12.55 -3.61 -9.22
C ASN A 132 -13.61 -2.78 -9.95
N PRO A 133 -14.83 -2.75 -9.41
CA PRO A 133 -15.79 -1.75 -9.79
C PRO A 133 -15.24 -0.36 -9.51
N ARG A 134 -15.53 0.57 -10.39
CA ARG A 134 -15.22 1.99 -10.18
C ARG A 134 -15.97 2.49 -8.93
N ALA A 135 -15.30 3.25 -8.08
CA ALA A 135 -15.95 3.97 -6.99
C ALA A 135 -16.97 4.97 -7.56
N SER A 136 -18.13 5.06 -6.94
CA SER A 136 -19.15 6.02 -7.33
C SER A 136 -18.76 7.45 -6.90
N ASP A 137 -19.36 8.44 -7.57
CA ASP A 137 -19.18 9.84 -7.18
C ASP A 137 -19.63 10.09 -5.73
N ALA A 138 -20.67 9.38 -5.28
CA ALA A 138 -21.14 9.42 -3.89
C ALA A 138 -20.08 8.86 -2.90
N ASP A 139 -19.37 7.77 -3.25
CA ASP A 139 -18.29 7.23 -2.41
C ASP A 139 -17.12 8.21 -2.30
N LEU A 140 -16.77 8.88 -3.38
CA LEU A 140 -15.71 9.88 -3.40
C LEU A 140 -16.06 11.08 -2.52
N ALA A 141 -17.29 11.58 -2.64
CA ALA A 141 -17.81 12.68 -1.82
C ALA A 141 -17.89 12.30 -0.34
N GLU A 142 -18.39 11.09 -0.02
CA GLU A 142 -18.48 10.58 1.35
C GLU A 142 -17.10 10.42 1.98
N ALA A 143 -16.13 9.86 1.26
CA ALA A 143 -14.78 9.69 1.75
C ALA A 143 -14.15 11.05 2.12
N ARG A 144 -14.31 12.06 1.25
CA ARG A 144 -13.82 13.41 1.52
C ARG A 144 -14.53 14.03 2.71
N ARG A 145 -15.86 13.94 2.79
CA ARG A 145 -16.67 14.46 3.91
C ARG A 145 -16.22 13.87 5.26
N ILE A 146 -15.90 12.58 5.30
CA ILE A 146 -15.37 11.91 6.51
C ILE A 146 -14.05 12.53 6.93
N LEU A 147 -13.12 12.75 6.00
CA LEU A 147 -11.83 13.37 6.28
C LEU A 147 -11.99 14.82 6.77
N GLU A 148 -12.82 15.62 6.12
CA GLU A 148 -13.10 17.00 6.50
C GLU A 148 -13.77 17.11 7.89
N ALA A 149 -14.66 16.18 8.21
CA ALA A 149 -15.26 16.12 9.54
C ALA A 149 -14.24 15.80 10.65
N LYS A 150 -13.27 14.92 10.36
CA LYS A 150 -12.21 14.58 11.32
C LYS A 150 -11.15 15.68 11.43
N PHE A 151 -10.82 16.34 10.32
CA PHE A 151 -9.76 17.36 10.24
C PHE A 151 -10.31 18.68 9.64
N PRO A 152 -11.16 19.41 10.36
CA PRO A 152 -11.87 20.56 9.80
C PRO A 152 -10.95 21.74 9.42
N ALA A 153 -9.72 21.77 9.91
CA ALA A 153 -8.73 22.78 9.55
C ALA A 153 -7.95 22.44 8.27
N VAL A 154 -8.14 21.24 7.68
CA VAL A 154 -7.42 20.78 6.50
C VAL A 154 -8.32 20.87 5.28
N LYS A 155 -7.86 21.57 4.24
CA LYS A 155 -8.50 21.56 2.93
C LYS A 155 -8.01 20.35 2.14
N PHE A 156 -8.91 19.41 1.86
CA PHE A 156 -8.60 18.20 1.09
C PHE A 156 -8.89 18.41 -0.40
N GLU A 157 -7.97 17.93 -1.24
CA GLU A 157 -8.23 17.63 -2.64
C GLU A 157 -8.06 16.14 -2.88
N LEU A 158 -9.04 15.56 -3.54
CA LEU A 158 -9.07 14.14 -3.88
C LEU A 158 -8.87 13.98 -5.40
N VAL A 159 -7.83 13.22 -5.77
CA VAL A 159 -7.62 12.76 -7.14
C VAL A 159 -7.82 11.25 -7.18
N TYR A 160 -8.85 10.85 -7.90
CA TYR A 160 -9.25 9.46 -8.08
C TYR A 160 -8.90 8.99 -9.49
N PHE A 161 -8.04 7.99 -9.60
CA PHE A 161 -7.72 7.36 -10.88
C PHE A 161 -8.53 6.08 -11.07
N PHE A 162 -9.07 5.92 -12.28
CA PHE A 162 -9.69 4.67 -12.72
C PHE A 162 -9.17 4.28 -14.10
N PRO A 163 -9.11 2.97 -14.41
CA PRO A 163 -8.52 2.52 -15.65
C PRO A 163 -9.46 2.77 -16.83
N ASP A 164 -8.89 3.30 -17.90
CA ASP A 164 -9.52 3.42 -19.20
C ASP A 164 -8.53 2.91 -20.25
N GLU A 165 -8.71 1.64 -20.62
CA GLU A 165 -7.80 0.89 -21.45
C GLU A 165 -7.68 1.46 -22.86
N GLY A 166 -6.44 1.60 -23.32
CA GLY A 166 -6.14 2.19 -24.63
C GLY A 166 -6.22 3.70 -24.69
N ARG A 167 -6.60 4.37 -23.60
CA ARG A 167 -6.67 5.84 -23.56
C ARG A 167 -5.27 6.45 -23.64
N LYS A 168 -5.08 7.36 -24.60
CA LYS A 168 -3.89 8.19 -24.67
C LYS A 168 -4.06 9.43 -23.79
N GLY A 169 -3.17 9.58 -22.78
CA GLY A 169 -3.18 10.72 -21.86
C GLY A 169 -4.24 10.59 -20.75
N PHE A 170 -4.75 11.73 -20.31
CA PHE A 170 -5.65 11.83 -19.16
C PHE A 170 -6.98 12.48 -19.56
N ALA A 171 -8.10 11.91 -19.11
CA ALA A 171 -9.39 12.57 -19.17
C ALA A 171 -9.85 12.88 -17.75
N GLU A 172 -10.02 14.16 -17.46
CA GLU A 172 -10.43 14.67 -16.16
C GLU A 172 -11.93 14.94 -16.13
N THR A 173 -12.55 14.59 -15.03
CA THR A 173 -13.95 14.92 -14.73
C THR A 173 -13.99 15.51 -13.32
N ALA A 174 -14.49 16.72 -13.19
CA ALA A 174 -14.80 17.30 -11.89
C ALA A 174 -16.05 16.59 -11.34
N VAL A 175 -15.89 15.85 -10.24
CA VAL A 175 -17.00 15.17 -9.55
C VAL A 175 -17.72 16.14 -8.62
N ALA A 176 -16.93 16.90 -7.86
CA ALA A 176 -17.39 17.99 -6.99
C ALA A 176 -16.22 18.96 -6.76
N ASP A 177 -16.48 20.07 -6.04
CA ASP A 177 -15.38 20.96 -5.64
C ASP A 177 -14.32 20.16 -4.89
N GLY A 178 -13.05 20.25 -5.34
CA GLY A 178 -11.90 19.53 -4.78
C GLY A 178 -11.94 18.00 -4.96
N ILE A 179 -12.74 17.45 -5.86
CA ILE A 179 -12.71 16.03 -6.24
C ILE A 179 -12.60 15.92 -7.77
N THR A 180 -11.50 15.35 -8.23
CA THR A 180 -11.26 15.11 -9.65
C THR A 180 -11.11 13.62 -9.91
N ALA A 181 -11.90 13.08 -10.80
CA ALA A 181 -11.74 11.73 -11.34
C ALA A 181 -10.91 11.80 -12.64
N VAL A 182 -9.94 10.89 -12.77
CA VAL A 182 -8.99 10.87 -13.87
C VAL A 182 -8.99 9.48 -14.52
N ALA A 183 -9.46 9.44 -15.77
CA ALA A 183 -9.35 8.24 -16.59
C ALA A 183 -7.99 8.22 -17.31
N CYS A 184 -7.28 7.12 -17.23
CA CYS A 184 -6.05 6.88 -17.98
C CYS A 184 -5.72 5.39 -18.06
N ASP A 185 -4.89 5.01 -19.02
CA ASP A 185 -4.43 3.62 -19.16
C ASP A 185 -3.18 3.39 -18.31
N TYR A 186 -3.37 2.78 -17.15
CA TYR A 186 -2.28 2.37 -16.26
C TYR A 186 -2.27 0.85 -15.98
N VAL A 187 -2.98 0.10 -16.81
CA VAL A 187 -3.04 -1.36 -16.68
C VAL A 187 -1.75 -1.96 -17.23
N GLN A 188 -1.13 -2.81 -16.44
CA GLN A 188 0.01 -3.59 -16.90
C GLN A 188 -0.51 -4.87 -17.57
N TYR A 189 0.10 -5.20 -18.71
CA TYR A 189 -0.10 -6.48 -19.38
C TYR A 189 1.15 -7.35 -19.18
N ASP A 190 0.96 -8.60 -18.80
CA ASP A 190 2.01 -9.57 -18.61
C ASP A 190 1.72 -10.77 -19.54
N HIS A 191 2.65 -11.07 -20.47
CA HIS A 191 2.48 -12.11 -21.49
C HIS A 191 1.18 -12.00 -22.31
N GLY A 192 0.68 -10.78 -22.53
CA GLY A 192 -0.56 -10.54 -23.27
C GLY A 192 -1.83 -10.63 -22.43
N GLU A 193 -1.71 -11.00 -21.18
CA GLU A 193 -2.85 -11.04 -20.23
C GLU A 193 -2.87 -9.79 -19.34
N LYS A 194 -4.08 -9.38 -18.98
CA LYS A 194 -4.32 -8.25 -18.09
C LYS A 194 -3.82 -8.56 -16.68
N SER A 195 -2.76 -7.89 -16.28
CA SER A 195 -2.20 -7.99 -14.95
C SER A 195 -3.00 -7.11 -13.97
N HIS A 196 -3.03 -7.53 -12.68
CA HIS A 196 -3.60 -6.69 -11.61
C HIS A 196 -2.63 -5.60 -11.14
N ALA A 197 -1.46 -5.48 -11.78
CA ALA A 197 -0.47 -4.47 -11.44
C ALA A 197 -0.80 -3.11 -12.08
N ILE A 198 -0.36 -2.06 -11.39
CA ILE A 198 -0.54 -0.68 -11.80
C ILE A 198 0.79 -0.15 -12.30
N VAL A 199 0.80 0.42 -13.51
CA VAL A 199 1.95 1.17 -14.04
C VAL A 199 1.97 2.54 -13.39
N ALA A 200 2.59 2.65 -12.22
CA ALA A 200 2.56 3.85 -11.40
C ALA A 200 3.22 5.08 -12.04
N ASP A 201 4.00 4.91 -13.12
CA ASP A 201 4.57 6.03 -13.88
C ASP A 201 3.51 6.84 -14.61
N VAL A 202 2.39 6.22 -15.02
CA VAL A 202 1.29 6.89 -15.70
C VAL A 202 0.60 7.89 -14.75
N PRO A 203 0.04 7.49 -13.58
CA PRO A 203 -0.47 8.47 -12.62
C PRO A 203 0.60 9.45 -12.11
N ALA A 204 1.87 9.05 -11.99
CA ALA A 204 2.94 9.96 -11.61
C ALA A 204 3.16 11.09 -12.63
N ALA A 205 3.02 10.79 -13.92
CA ALA A 205 3.10 11.80 -14.97
C ALA A 205 1.99 12.85 -14.87
N TYR A 206 0.79 12.46 -14.42
CA TYR A 206 -0.31 13.38 -14.17
C TYR A 206 0.03 14.44 -13.12
N PHE A 207 0.74 14.04 -12.06
CA PHE A 207 1.08 14.94 -10.95
C PHE A 207 2.19 15.93 -11.32
N ARG A 208 3.18 15.49 -12.13
CA ARG A 208 4.33 16.32 -12.48
C ARG A 208 3.91 17.62 -13.17
N GLY A 209 4.41 18.74 -12.68
CA GLY A 209 4.10 20.06 -13.21
C GLY A 209 2.71 20.62 -12.83
N ARG A 210 1.83 19.80 -12.24
CA ARG A 210 0.51 20.22 -11.75
C ARG A 210 0.55 20.51 -10.25
N PHE A 211 1.19 19.63 -9.48
CA PHE A 211 1.17 19.65 -8.02
C PHE A 211 2.59 19.62 -7.45
N GLU A 212 2.72 20.19 -6.27
CA GLU A 212 3.96 20.22 -5.50
C GLU A 212 3.70 19.92 -4.03
N VAL A 213 4.56 19.12 -3.44
CA VAL A 213 4.62 18.90 -1.99
C VAL A 213 6.08 19.09 -1.57
N PRO A 214 6.39 20.04 -0.68
CA PRO A 214 7.76 20.27 -0.23
C PRO A 214 8.24 19.11 0.65
N ASP A 215 9.50 18.72 0.47
CA ASP A 215 10.17 17.80 1.40
C ASP A 215 10.53 18.54 2.68
N ARG A 216 9.73 18.37 3.72
CA ARG A 216 9.89 19.04 5.01
C ARG A 216 10.81 18.28 5.98
N ARG A 217 11.39 17.16 5.55
CA ARG A 217 12.31 16.40 6.39
C ARG A 217 13.58 17.19 6.66
N SER A 218 14.06 17.13 7.89
CA SER A 218 15.38 17.65 8.24
C SER A 218 16.48 16.89 7.49
N GLU A 219 17.68 17.44 7.41
CA GLU A 219 18.84 16.76 6.82
C GLU A 219 19.17 15.46 7.59
N GLU A 220 18.97 15.44 8.90
CA GLU A 220 19.13 14.27 9.74
C GLU A 220 18.10 13.18 9.38
N GLU A 221 16.83 13.54 9.18
CA GLU A 221 15.79 12.61 8.76
C GLU A 221 16.05 12.05 7.36
N LYS A 222 16.55 12.88 6.43
CA LYS A 222 16.95 12.43 5.08
C LYS A 222 18.12 11.45 5.17
N ALA A 223 19.13 11.76 5.99
CA ALA A 223 20.27 10.89 6.22
C ALA A 223 19.87 9.56 6.87
N ALA A 224 19.02 9.60 7.92
CA ALA A 224 18.48 8.42 8.56
C ALA A 224 17.66 7.54 7.60
N TYR A 225 16.85 8.15 6.74
CA TYR A 225 16.10 7.44 5.71
C TYR A 225 17.02 6.77 4.67
N ALA A 226 18.07 7.47 4.24
CA ALA A 226 19.06 6.91 3.32
C ALA A 226 19.85 5.75 3.95
N ALA A 227 20.24 5.87 5.22
CA ALA A 227 20.88 4.81 5.99
C ALA A 227 19.95 3.58 6.16
N GLY A 228 18.67 3.80 6.47
CA GLY A 228 17.65 2.76 6.55
C GLY A 228 17.49 1.99 5.23
N LYS A 229 17.45 2.69 4.09
CA LYS A 229 17.43 2.03 2.75
C LYS A 229 18.66 1.16 2.50
N LYS A 230 19.83 1.61 2.95
CA LYS A 230 21.08 0.84 2.82
C LYS A 230 21.05 -0.42 3.69
N ALA A 231 20.53 -0.32 4.92
CA ALA A 231 20.33 -1.46 5.82
C ALA A 231 19.30 -2.46 5.25
N ASP A 232 18.19 -1.99 4.68
CA ASP A 232 17.18 -2.84 4.03
C ASP A 232 17.71 -3.57 2.80
N ARG A 233 18.63 -2.96 2.04
CA ARG A 233 19.31 -3.66 0.94
C ARG A 233 20.18 -4.83 1.46
N ARG A 234 20.84 -4.66 2.62
CA ARG A 234 21.64 -5.73 3.27
C ARG A 234 20.72 -6.84 3.79
N LYS A 235 19.58 -6.49 4.41
CA LYS A 235 18.55 -7.46 4.83
C LYS A 235 17.97 -8.26 3.66
N LYS A 236 17.76 -7.61 2.49
CA LYS A 236 17.35 -8.30 1.25
C LYS A 236 18.36 -9.34 0.76
N PHE A 237 19.64 -9.13 0.98
CA PHE A 237 20.66 -10.13 0.66
C PHE A 237 20.56 -11.34 1.60
N GLY A 238 20.36 -11.11 2.90
CA GLY A 238 20.02 -12.18 3.88
C GLY A 238 18.72 -12.90 3.52
N GLY A 239 17.72 -12.17 3.01
CA GLY A 239 16.47 -12.74 2.50
C GLY A 239 16.66 -13.68 1.31
N LYS A 240 17.60 -13.37 0.39
CA LYS A 240 17.96 -14.28 -0.72
C LYS A 240 18.59 -15.57 -0.24
N LEU A 241 19.45 -15.51 0.79
CA LEU A 241 20.02 -16.72 1.42
C LEU A 241 18.94 -17.58 2.08
N ASN A 242 17.98 -16.96 2.76
CA ASN A 242 16.83 -17.67 3.32
C ASN A 242 15.92 -18.25 2.22
N GLU A 243 15.73 -17.56 1.11
CA GLU A 243 15.02 -18.08 -0.06
C GLU A 243 15.70 -19.31 -0.65
N ILE A 244 17.04 -19.31 -0.76
CA ILE A 244 17.81 -20.46 -1.23
C ILE A 244 17.65 -21.64 -0.26
N LYS A 245 17.80 -21.38 1.05
CA LYS A 245 17.56 -22.41 2.09
C LYS A 245 16.14 -23.00 1.96
N TYR A 246 15.13 -22.16 1.82
CA TYR A 246 13.75 -22.61 1.66
C TYR A 246 13.56 -23.50 0.42
N ARG A 247 14.12 -23.12 -0.74
CA ARG A 247 14.06 -23.94 -1.96
C ARG A 247 14.70 -25.31 -1.75
N ILE A 248 15.82 -25.36 -1.04
CA ILE A 248 16.50 -26.61 -0.67
C ILE A 248 15.59 -27.44 0.23
N TYR A 249 15.02 -26.85 1.30
CA TYR A 249 14.13 -27.56 2.21
C TYR A 249 12.88 -28.06 1.52
N ARG A 250 12.23 -27.26 0.66
CA ARG A 250 11.04 -27.70 -0.10
C ARG A 250 11.36 -28.83 -1.06
N ARG A 251 12.52 -28.83 -1.66
CA ARG A 251 12.95 -29.94 -2.53
C ARG A 251 13.18 -31.22 -1.71
N LEU A 252 13.85 -31.12 -0.58
CA LEU A 252 14.05 -32.25 0.33
C LEU A 252 12.71 -32.77 0.89
N GLU A 253 11.80 -31.88 1.28
CA GLU A 253 10.46 -32.23 1.73
C GLU A 253 9.73 -33.07 0.67
N LYS A 254 9.69 -32.58 -0.55
CA LYS A 254 9.07 -33.27 -1.68
C LYS A 254 9.69 -34.65 -1.91
N GLU A 255 11.01 -34.75 -1.89
CA GLU A 255 11.73 -36.03 -2.04
C GLU A 255 11.43 -37.01 -0.89
N LEU A 256 11.28 -36.50 0.35
CA LEU A 256 10.94 -37.32 1.52
C LEU A 256 9.50 -37.80 1.46
N GLN A 257 8.57 -36.95 1.01
CA GLN A 257 7.15 -37.32 0.80
C GLN A 257 7.00 -38.34 -0.33
N GLU A 258 7.71 -38.17 -1.46
CA GLU A 258 7.72 -39.11 -2.57
C GLU A 258 8.29 -40.47 -2.18
N LYS A 259 9.25 -40.50 -1.25
CA LYS A 259 9.81 -41.74 -0.69
C LYS A 259 9.00 -42.33 0.47
N GLY A 260 7.88 -41.71 0.86
CA GLY A 260 7.04 -42.16 1.96
C GLY A 260 7.68 -42.07 3.34
N LEU A 261 8.77 -41.30 3.46
CA LEU A 261 9.50 -41.10 4.73
C LEU A 261 8.84 -40.08 5.65
N VAL A 262 7.96 -39.22 5.10
CA VAL A 262 7.11 -38.28 5.84
C VAL A 262 5.70 -38.29 5.25
N PRO A 263 4.66 -38.14 6.08
CA PRO A 263 3.27 -38.01 5.60
C PRO A 263 3.09 -36.82 4.67
N ARG A 264 2.15 -36.92 3.69
CA ARG A 264 1.86 -35.85 2.74
C ARG A 264 1.24 -34.62 3.38
N ASP A 265 0.61 -34.76 4.51
CA ASP A 265 -0.04 -33.75 5.35
C ASP A 265 0.82 -33.31 6.54
N PHE A 266 2.06 -33.80 6.62
CA PHE A 266 2.98 -33.39 7.67
C PHE A 266 3.45 -31.95 7.40
N PRO A 267 3.15 -30.97 8.28
CA PRO A 267 3.62 -29.61 8.11
C PRO A 267 5.14 -29.59 8.37
N LEU A 268 5.92 -29.75 7.32
CA LEU A 268 7.36 -29.60 7.43
C LEU A 268 7.67 -28.10 7.44
N TRP A 269 7.82 -27.54 8.62
CA TRP A 269 8.59 -26.32 8.92
C TRP A 269 7.90 -24.94 8.80
N PHE A 270 6.67 -24.77 8.30
CA PHE A 270 6.14 -23.40 8.05
C PHE A 270 4.60 -23.31 8.08
N ASP A 271 3.94 -23.92 9.02
CA ASP A 271 2.56 -23.55 9.38
C ASP A 271 2.55 -22.52 10.51
#